data_d4603d51ed58ad7193f4e221b79fc48e
#
_entry.id   d4603d51ed58ad7193f4e221b79fc48e
#
_cell.length_a   1.000
_cell.length_b   1.000
_cell.length_c   1.000
_cell.angle_alpha   90.00
_cell.angle_beta   90.00
_cell.angle_gamma   90.00
#
_symmetry.space_group_name_H-M   'P 1'
#
loop_
_entity.id
_entity.type
_entity.pdbx_description
1 polymer ?
#
loop_
_entity_poly.entity_id
_entity_poly.type
_entity_poly.pdbx_seq_one_letter_code
_entity_poly.pdbx_strand_id
1 'polypeptide(L)'
;MNYFNYFTEIEQFFQSKREVFTLLSTLDWIIVESWKEQGVPLEVVLKGIDRAFSRPNAKRKYGSLAYCVKAVEDVLEEQKETRVERPELPQISAEETRKYLEDLAEKIQAVGEAFPEFESKFAALAASVRTVDTRNFRDAEQTLTALEDRLISILRIAADESVLVEVQRDVQSELGPFRATMTTEQLAMLEQQLSRRKLLERYNVPRLSLFYLM
;
A
#
# COMPACT_ATOMS: atom_id res chain seq x y z
N MET A 1 -12.48 -8.82 5.53
CA MET A 1 -11.78 -8.26 6.70
C MET A 1 -11.45 -6.81 6.41
N ASN A 2 -11.93 -5.86 7.23
CA ASN A 2 -11.74 -4.44 6.98
C ASN A 2 -10.22 -4.11 6.98
N TYR A 3 -9.78 -3.18 6.14
CA TYR A 3 -8.40 -2.70 6.06
C TYR A 3 -7.85 -2.34 7.45
N PHE A 4 -8.64 -1.60 8.23
CA PHE A 4 -8.30 -1.22 9.60
C PHE A 4 -7.99 -2.44 10.50
N ASN A 5 -8.77 -3.52 10.39
CA ASN A 5 -8.55 -4.72 11.18
C ASN A 5 -7.27 -5.46 10.77
N TYR A 6 -6.94 -5.50 9.45
CA TYR A 6 -5.73 -6.16 8.96
C TYR A 6 -4.46 -5.52 9.54
N PHE A 7 -4.37 -4.18 9.52
CA PHE A 7 -3.25 -3.46 10.09
C PHE A 7 -3.19 -3.58 11.61
N THR A 8 -4.32 -3.37 12.28
CA THR A 8 -4.39 -3.43 13.74
C THR A 8 -3.99 -4.81 14.28
N GLU A 9 -4.45 -5.87 13.66
CA GLU A 9 -4.11 -7.24 14.06
C GLU A 9 -2.62 -7.53 13.89
N ILE A 10 -2.02 -7.11 12.77
CA ILE A 10 -0.59 -7.27 12.54
C ILE A 10 0.22 -6.46 13.56
N GLU A 11 -0.16 -5.21 13.79
CA GLU A 11 0.49 -4.34 14.76
C GLU A 11 0.46 -4.93 16.16
N GLN A 12 -0.71 -5.31 16.65
CA GLN A 12 -0.88 -5.91 17.97
C GLN A 12 -0.11 -7.21 18.11
N PHE A 13 -0.16 -8.06 17.10
CA PHE A 13 0.56 -9.33 17.09
C PHE A 13 2.08 -9.12 17.12
N PHE A 14 2.59 -8.21 16.29
CA PHE A 14 4.01 -7.88 16.26
C PHE A 14 4.49 -7.27 17.58
N GLN A 15 3.71 -6.37 18.19
CA GLN A 15 3.98 -5.79 19.51
C GLN A 15 4.02 -6.88 20.58
N SER A 16 3.06 -7.81 20.59
CA SER A 16 3.02 -8.91 21.54
C SER A 16 4.26 -9.81 21.47
N LYS A 17 4.78 -10.06 20.25
CA LYS A 17 6.00 -10.84 20.05
C LYS A 17 7.27 -10.12 20.50
N ARG A 18 7.29 -8.81 20.41
CA ARG A 18 8.42 -7.98 20.85
C ARG A 18 8.43 -7.71 22.35
N GLU A 19 7.31 -7.88 23.04
CA GLU A 19 7.12 -7.49 24.45
C GLU A 19 7.38 -6.00 24.69
N VAL A 20 7.24 -5.14 23.64
CA VAL A 20 7.45 -3.69 23.70
C VAL A 20 6.28 -2.98 23.04
N PHE A 21 5.68 -2.06 23.74
CA PHE A 21 4.61 -1.18 23.24
C PHE A 21 5.20 -0.03 22.42
N THR A 22 5.56 -0.28 21.19
CA THR A 22 5.95 0.76 20.22
C THR A 22 5.10 0.63 18.98
N LEU A 23 4.54 1.75 18.52
CA LEU A 23 3.81 1.82 17.25
C LEU A 23 4.70 1.34 16.10
N LEU A 24 4.07 0.78 15.07
CA LEU A 24 4.76 0.44 13.83
C LEU A 24 5.40 1.68 13.22
N SER A 25 6.63 1.54 12.74
CA SER A 25 7.29 2.60 11.99
C SER A 25 6.62 2.81 10.63
N THR A 26 6.88 3.95 9.98
CA THR A 26 6.39 4.22 8.62
C THR A 26 6.80 3.11 7.64
N LEU A 27 8.02 2.56 7.81
CA LEU A 27 8.49 1.42 7.00
C LEU A 27 7.63 0.17 7.23
N ASP A 28 7.32 -0.14 8.50
CA ASP A 28 6.51 -1.31 8.83
C ASP A 28 5.10 -1.17 8.25
N TRP A 29 4.54 0.05 8.27
CA TRP A 29 3.26 0.34 7.63
C TRP A 29 3.28 0.07 6.12
N ILE A 30 4.32 0.50 5.42
CA ILE A 30 4.49 0.26 3.98
C ILE A 30 4.59 -1.24 3.68
N ILE A 31 5.30 -2.00 4.53
CA ILE A 31 5.40 -3.45 4.39
C ILE A 31 4.03 -4.10 4.54
N VAL A 32 3.26 -3.71 5.57
CA VAL A 32 1.90 -4.24 5.79
C VAL A 32 0.98 -3.87 4.63
N GLU A 33 1.07 -2.64 4.12
CA GLU A 33 0.35 -2.17 2.94
C GLU A 33 0.69 -3.02 1.71
N SER A 34 1.98 -3.27 1.46
CA SER A 34 2.43 -4.12 0.36
C SER A 34 1.87 -5.54 0.45
N TRP A 35 1.88 -6.16 1.64
CA TRP A 35 1.26 -7.48 1.82
C TRP A 35 -0.24 -7.46 1.55
N LYS A 36 -0.92 -6.41 2.01
CA LYS A 36 -2.36 -6.26 1.77
C LYS A 36 -2.67 -6.10 0.28
N GLU A 37 -1.92 -5.26 -0.43
CA GLU A 37 -2.05 -5.04 -1.87
C GLU A 37 -1.78 -6.31 -2.69
N GLN A 38 -0.82 -7.12 -2.26
CA GLN A 38 -0.52 -8.42 -2.86
C GLN A 38 -1.55 -9.50 -2.52
N GLY A 39 -2.56 -9.17 -1.70
CA GLY A 39 -3.59 -10.10 -1.28
C GLY A 39 -3.08 -11.20 -0.33
N VAL A 40 -1.99 -10.93 0.41
CA VAL A 40 -1.46 -11.89 1.40
C VAL A 40 -2.47 -12.03 2.54
N PRO A 41 -2.99 -13.25 2.83
CA PRO A 41 -3.93 -13.46 3.92
C PRO A 41 -3.33 -13.08 5.29
N LEU A 42 -4.14 -12.50 6.16
CA LEU A 42 -3.71 -12.15 7.52
C LEU A 42 -3.04 -13.31 8.25
N GLU A 43 -3.64 -14.50 8.17
CA GLU A 43 -3.12 -15.70 8.81
C GLU A 43 -1.71 -16.08 8.36
N VAL A 44 -1.39 -15.83 7.07
CA VAL A 44 -0.05 -16.03 6.51
C VAL A 44 0.93 -15.07 7.13
N VAL A 45 0.55 -13.79 7.23
CA VAL A 45 1.40 -12.76 7.82
C VAL A 45 1.67 -13.06 9.30
N LEU A 46 0.63 -13.36 10.07
CA LEU A 46 0.77 -13.69 11.50
C LEU A 46 1.65 -14.94 11.70
N LYS A 47 1.47 -15.97 10.87
CA LYS A 47 2.29 -17.18 10.88
C LYS A 47 3.75 -16.91 10.51
N GLY A 48 3.98 -16.05 9.53
CA GLY A 48 5.32 -15.63 9.13
C GLY A 48 6.03 -14.83 10.23
N ILE A 49 5.33 -13.91 10.88
CA ILE A 49 5.84 -13.18 12.04
C ILE A 49 6.19 -14.15 13.17
N ASP A 50 5.30 -15.07 13.53
CA ASP A 50 5.54 -16.07 14.57
C ASP A 50 6.78 -16.92 14.27
N ARG A 51 6.90 -17.41 13.03
CA ARG A 51 8.06 -18.18 12.54
C ARG A 51 9.36 -17.38 12.62
N ALA A 52 9.33 -16.10 12.28
CA ALA A 52 10.49 -15.22 12.40
C ALA A 52 10.94 -15.09 13.86
N PHE A 53 10.01 -14.90 14.78
CA PHE A 53 10.28 -14.78 16.22
C PHE A 53 10.63 -16.08 16.92
N SER A 54 10.35 -17.23 16.33
CA SER A 54 10.76 -18.54 16.84
C SER A 54 12.26 -18.80 16.71
N ARG A 55 13.00 -17.96 15.97
CA ARG A 55 14.46 -18.08 15.83
C ARG A 55 15.19 -17.60 17.10
N PRO A 56 16.34 -18.21 17.47
CA PRO A 56 17.11 -17.77 18.63
C PRO A 56 17.51 -16.28 18.53
N ASN A 57 17.33 -15.53 19.61
CA ASN A 57 17.63 -14.10 19.71
C ASN A 57 16.79 -13.15 18.82
N ALA A 58 15.68 -13.60 18.23
CA ALA A 58 14.81 -12.80 17.40
C ALA A 58 14.25 -11.56 18.15
N LYS A 59 13.81 -11.73 19.39
CA LYS A 59 13.25 -10.65 20.22
C LYS A 59 14.19 -9.44 20.37
N ARG A 60 15.50 -9.66 20.42
CA ARG A 60 16.51 -8.58 20.52
C ARG A 60 16.86 -7.93 19.18
N LYS A 61 16.67 -8.67 18.07
CA LYS A 61 17.13 -8.22 16.74
C LYS A 61 16.00 -7.58 15.90
N TYR A 62 14.76 -7.98 16.12
CA TYR A 62 13.66 -7.59 15.21
C TYR A 62 12.98 -6.32 15.70
N GLY A 63 13.57 -5.19 15.34
CA GLY A 63 12.99 -3.86 15.57
C GLY A 63 11.95 -3.44 14.52
N SER A 64 11.83 -4.18 13.40
CA SER A 64 10.96 -3.86 12.28
C SER A 64 10.39 -5.14 11.65
N LEU A 65 9.21 -5.05 11.03
CA LEU A 65 8.60 -6.10 10.21
C LEU A 65 9.46 -6.50 9.00
N ALA A 66 10.39 -5.65 8.58
CA ALA A 66 11.34 -5.97 7.51
C ALA A 66 12.09 -7.29 7.75
N TYR A 67 12.35 -7.63 9.00
CA TYR A 67 12.98 -8.91 9.36
C TYR A 67 12.06 -10.13 9.23
N CYS A 68 10.74 -9.89 9.14
CA CYS A 68 9.73 -10.93 9.01
C CYS A 68 9.35 -11.20 7.54
N VAL A 69 9.70 -10.31 6.61
CA VAL A 69 9.28 -10.38 5.19
C VAL A 69 9.58 -11.75 4.60
N LYS A 70 10.83 -12.22 4.71
CA LYS A 70 11.20 -13.53 4.15
C LYS A 70 10.42 -14.68 4.77
N ALA A 71 10.15 -14.64 6.07
CA ALA A 71 9.38 -15.70 6.72
C ALA A 71 7.91 -15.70 6.30
N VAL A 72 7.35 -14.52 5.99
CA VAL A 72 5.99 -14.38 5.44
C VAL A 72 5.95 -14.94 4.01
N GLU A 73 6.94 -14.63 3.18
CA GLU A 73 7.08 -15.18 1.84
C GLU A 73 7.19 -16.70 1.84
N ASP A 74 8.06 -17.26 2.70
CA ASP A 74 8.23 -18.71 2.86
C ASP A 74 6.89 -19.38 3.22
N VAL A 75 6.12 -18.82 4.16
CA VAL A 75 4.80 -19.34 4.55
C VAL A 75 3.78 -19.22 3.41
N LEU A 76 3.83 -18.11 2.63
CA LEU A 76 2.96 -17.92 1.49
C LEU A 76 3.22 -18.94 0.39
N GLU A 77 4.49 -19.26 0.12
CA GLU A 77 4.87 -20.31 -0.84
C GLU A 77 4.43 -21.69 -0.39
N GLU A 78 4.67 -22.06 0.88
CA GLU A 78 4.21 -23.31 1.46
C GLU A 78 2.68 -23.50 1.35
N GLN A 79 1.92 -22.40 1.51
CA GLN A 79 0.46 -22.44 1.34
C GLN A 79 0.03 -22.58 -0.13
N LYS A 80 0.76 -22.01 -1.07
CA LYS A 80 0.48 -22.17 -2.50
C LYS A 80 0.67 -23.62 -2.96
N GLU A 81 1.66 -24.31 -2.42
CA GLU A 81 1.91 -25.71 -2.73
C GLU A 81 0.85 -26.67 -2.12
N THR A 82 0.24 -26.26 -0.99
CA THR A 82 -0.74 -27.09 -0.26
C THR A 82 -2.20 -26.80 -0.62
N ARG A 83 -2.48 -25.69 -1.32
CA ARG A 83 -3.85 -25.23 -1.60
C ARG A 83 -4.16 -25.22 -3.09
N VAL A 84 -4.91 -26.23 -3.52
CA VAL A 84 -5.66 -26.25 -4.80
C VAL A 84 -6.99 -25.42 -4.70
N GLU A 85 -7.29 -24.87 -3.54
CA GLU A 85 -8.52 -24.06 -3.34
C GLU A 85 -8.18 -22.55 -3.31
N ARG A 86 -8.79 -21.83 -4.24
CA ARG A 86 -8.78 -20.36 -4.29
C ARG A 86 -9.37 -19.79 -3.00
N PRO A 87 -8.73 -18.83 -2.32
CA PRO A 87 -9.42 -18.07 -1.27
C PRO A 87 -10.64 -17.38 -1.90
N GLU A 88 -11.81 -17.57 -1.31
CA GLU A 88 -12.96 -16.72 -1.63
C GLU A 88 -12.58 -15.29 -1.25
N LEU A 89 -12.47 -14.42 -2.26
CA LEU A 89 -12.32 -12.99 -2.05
C LEU A 89 -13.58 -12.48 -1.33
N PRO A 90 -13.47 -11.54 -0.39
CA PRO A 90 -14.62 -10.98 0.30
C PRO A 90 -15.63 -10.52 -0.75
N GLN A 91 -16.90 -10.89 -0.54
CA GLN A 91 -18.01 -10.45 -1.42
C GLN A 91 -18.28 -8.98 -1.13
N ILE A 92 -17.60 -8.10 -1.85
CA ILE A 92 -17.94 -6.67 -1.87
C ILE A 92 -19.15 -6.53 -2.78
N SER A 93 -20.17 -5.78 -2.33
CA SER A 93 -21.33 -5.55 -3.16
C SER A 93 -20.94 -4.75 -4.42
N ALA A 94 -21.47 -5.13 -5.57
CA ALA A 94 -21.19 -4.42 -6.82
C ALA A 94 -21.62 -2.94 -6.75
N GLU A 95 -22.62 -2.62 -5.93
CA GLU A 95 -23.09 -1.25 -5.72
C GLU A 95 -22.11 -0.43 -4.87
N GLU A 96 -21.57 -0.99 -3.79
CA GLU A 96 -20.57 -0.36 -2.96
C GLU A 96 -19.28 -0.11 -3.75
N THR A 97 -18.85 -1.10 -4.55
CA THR A 97 -17.70 -0.96 -5.43
C THR A 97 -17.88 0.17 -6.44
N ARG A 98 -19.05 0.23 -7.07
CA ARG A 98 -19.35 1.29 -8.04
C ARG A 98 -19.36 2.67 -7.39
N LYS A 99 -19.97 2.81 -6.21
CA LYS A 99 -19.97 4.07 -5.45
C LYS A 99 -18.54 4.49 -5.08
N TYR A 100 -17.74 3.55 -4.63
CA TYR A 100 -16.36 3.82 -4.29
C TYR A 100 -15.53 4.31 -5.49
N LEU A 101 -15.68 3.67 -6.66
CA LEU A 101 -15.02 4.11 -7.88
C LEU A 101 -15.51 5.49 -8.34
N GLU A 102 -16.78 5.82 -8.13
CA GLU A 102 -17.30 7.16 -8.39
C GLU A 102 -16.67 8.19 -7.45
N ASP A 103 -16.61 7.91 -6.14
CA ASP A 103 -15.98 8.79 -5.15
C ASP A 103 -14.48 9.03 -5.47
N LEU A 104 -13.76 7.99 -5.94
CA LEU A 104 -12.38 8.13 -6.41
C LEU A 104 -12.28 9.03 -7.64
N ALA A 105 -13.16 8.82 -8.61
CA ALA A 105 -13.18 9.58 -9.85
C ALA A 105 -13.52 11.06 -9.61
N GLU A 106 -14.45 11.35 -8.70
CA GLU A 106 -14.78 12.73 -8.30
C GLU A 106 -13.58 13.43 -7.67
N LYS A 107 -12.85 12.77 -6.79
CA LYS A 107 -11.64 13.33 -6.18
C LYS A 107 -10.55 13.63 -7.21
N ILE A 108 -10.32 12.72 -8.17
CA ILE A 108 -9.38 12.93 -9.27
C ILE A 108 -9.80 14.13 -10.11
N GLN A 109 -11.08 14.25 -10.40
CA GLN A 109 -11.62 15.36 -11.19
C GLN A 109 -11.46 16.69 -10.45
N ALA A 110 -11.77 16.73 -9.15
CA ALA A 110 -11.60 17.93 -8.31
C ALA A 110 -10.13 18.40 -8.26
N VAL A 111 -9.17 17.47 -8.23
CA VAL A 111 -7.74 17.83 -8.36
C VAL A 111 -7.47 18.46 -9.73
N GLY A 112 -8.09 17.95 -10.79
CA GLY A 112 -7.93 18.51 -12.14
C GLY A 112 -8.33 19.98 -12.26
N GLU A 113 -9.31 20.43 -11.49
CA GLU A 113 -9.74 21.84 -11.48
C GLU A 113 -8.63 22.80 -11.02
N ALA A 114 -7.70 22.33 -10.19
CA ALA A 114 -6.53 23.10 -9.77
C ALA A 114 -5.44 23.22 -10.86
N PHE A 115 -5.55 22.43 -11.94
CA PHE A 115 -4.56 22.34 -13.01
C PHE A 115 -5.20 22.51 -14.39
N PRO A 116 -5.59 23.74 -14.81
CA PRO A 116 -6.33 23.97 -16.06
C PRO A 116 -5.67 23.38 -17.32
N GLU A 117 -4.33 23.41 -17.40
CA GLU A 117 -3.58 22.84 -18.53
C GLU A 117 -3.65 21.29 -18.59
N PHE A 118 -3.95 20.66 -17.48
CA PHE A 118 -4.01 19.20 -17.35
C PHE A 118 -5.43 18.68 -17.07
N GLU A 119 -6.43 19.56 -16.95
CA GLU A 119 -7.82 19.22 -16.59
C GLU A 119 -8.37 18.09 -17.47
N SER A 120 -8.15 18.15 -18.78
CA SER A 120 -8.59 17.11 -19.72
C SER A 120 -7.97 15.74 -19.43
N LYS A 121 -6.73 15.71 -18.95
CA LYS A 121 -6.03 14.45 -18.58
C LYS A 121 -6.60 13.86 -17.29
N PHE A 122 -6.89 14.70 -16.29
CA PHE A 122 -7.56 14.26 -15.06
C PHE A 122 -8.99 13.79 -15.34
N ALA A 123 -9.75 14.50 -16.16
CA ALA A 123 -11.09 14.09 -16.56
C ALA A 123 -11.10 12.73 -17.29
N ALA A 124 -10.16 12.52 -18.22
CA ALA A 124 -10.00 11.23 -18.91
C ALA A 124 -9.61 10.11 -17.96
N LEU A 125 -8.77 10.40 -16.97
CA LEU A 125 -8.38 9.42 -15.93
C LEU A 125 -9.57 9.09 -15.04
N ALA A 126 -10.33 10.07 -14.57
CA ALA A 126 -11.54 9.88 -13.77
C ALA A 126 -12.58 9.02 -14.53
N ALA A 127 -12.78 9.29 -15.83
CA ALA A 127 -13.64 8.46 -16.67
C ALA A 127 -13.15 7.01 -16.75
N SER A 128 -11.83 6.80 -16.84
CA SER A 128 -11.25 5.45 -16.85
C SER A 128 -11.47 4.72 -15.52
N VAL A 129 -11.36 5.41 -14.39
CA VAL A 129 -11.65 4.83 -13.06
C VAL A 129 -13.11 4.39 -12.95
N ARG A 130 -14.08 5.21 -13.44
CA ARG A 130 -15.51 4.86 -13.44
C ARG A 130 -15.83 3.60 -14.23
N THR A 131 -15.05 3.30 -15.26
CA THR A 131 -15.28 2.19 -16.18
C THR A 131 -14.48 0.93 -15.87
N VAL A 132 -13.80 0.85 -14.72
CA VAL A 132 -13.06 -0.33 -14.30
C VAL A 132 -14.02 -1.52 -14.15
N ASP A 133 -13.68 -2.63 -14.82
CA ASP A 133 -14.44 -3.87 -14.70
C ASP A 133 -14.11 -4.57 -13.37
N THR A 134 -15.09 -4.60 -12.48
CA THR A 134 -14.94 -5.14 -11.12
C THR A 134 -15.37 -6.59 -10.99
N ARG A 135 -15.74 -7.27 -12.07
CA ARG A 135 -16.14 -8.69 -12.06
C ARG A 135 -15.02 -9.62 -11.64
N ASN A 136 -13.79 -9.26 -11.94
CA ASN A 136 -12.59 -9.93 -11.46
C ASN A 136 -11.77 -8.96 -10.61
N PHE A 137 -11.70 -9.22 -9.31
CA PHE A 137 -11.00 -8.38 -8.36
C PHE A 137 -9.52 -8.15 -8.73
N ARG A 138 -8.82 -9.21 -9.16
CA ARG A 138 -7.40 -9.12 -9.53
C ARG A 138 -7.16 -8.22 -10.74
N ASP A 139 -8.01 -8.36 -11.75
CA ASP A 139 -7.89 -7.57 -12.99
C ASP A 139 -8.27 -6.10 -12.71
N ALA A 140 -9.26 -5.89 -11.84
CA ALA A 140 -9.62 -4.55 -11.37
C ALA A 140 -8.47 -3.87 -10.62
N GLU A 141 -7.81 -4.57 -9.68
CA GLU A 141 -6.65 -4.06 -8.95
C GLU A 141 -5.46 -3.74 -9.88
N GLN A 142 -5.17 -4.61 -10.84
CA GLN A 142 -4.12 -4.32 -11.83
C GLN A 142 -4.45 -3.07 -12.66
N THR A 143 -5.70 -2.92 -13.05
CA THR A 143 -6.16 -1.74 -13.80
C THR A 143 -6.06 -0.47 -12.95
N LEU A 144 -6.52 -0.52 -11.69
CA LEU A 144 -6.43 0.61 -10.75
C LEU A 144 -4.97 0.98 -10.46
N THR A 145 -4.09 0.01 -10.30
CA THR A 145 -2.65 0.24 -10.14
C THR A 145 -2.06 0.99 -11.35
N ALA A 146 -2.40 0.58 -12.57
CA ALA A 146 -1.95 1.26 -13.78
C ALA A 146 -2.53 2.69 -13.90
N LEU A 147 -3.78 2.89 -13.47
CA LEU A 147 -4.40 4.22 -13.43
C LEU A 147 -3.75 5.11 -12.36
N GLU A 148 -3.37 4.57 -11.21
CA GLU A 148 -2.62 5.30 -10.18
C GLU A 148 -1.23 5.71 -10.70
N ASP A 149 -0.51 4.83 -11.40
CA ASP A 149 0.77 5.18 -12.02
C ASP A 149 0.62 6.36 -13.00
N ARG A 150 -0.46 6.36 -13.77
CA ARG A 150 -0.78 7.45 -14.69
C ARG A 150 -1.12 8.74 -13.92
N LEU A 151 -1.91 8.64 -12.84
CA LEU A 151 -2.22 9.77 -11.96
C LEU A 151 -0.95 10.40 -11.39
N ILE A 152 -0.07 9.59 -10.81
CA ILE A 152 1.23 10.05 -10.28
C ILE A 152 2.06 10.73 -11.35
N SER A 153 2.08 10.21 -12.56
CA SER A 153 2.81 10.79 -13.68
C SER A 153 2.25 12.17 -14.06
N ILE A 154 0.92 12.32 -14.10
CA ILE A 154 0.27 13.61 -14.38
C ILE A 154 0.58 14.59 -13.24
N LEU A 155 0.43 14.19 -11.97
CA LEU A 155 0.70 15.05 -10.82
C LEU A 155 2.15 15.54 -10.79
N ARG A 156 3.13 14.68 -11.12
CA ARG A 156 4.56 15.08 -11.18
C ARG A 156 4.86 16.13 -12.24
N ILE A 157 4.10 16.14 -13.34
CA ILE A 157 4.27 17.12 -14.42
C ILE A 157 3.50 18.40 -14.12
N ALA A 158 2.33 18.28 -13.50
CA ALA A 158 1.43 19.40 -13.21
C ALA A 158 1.80 20.17 -11.93
N ALA A 159 2.44 19.50 -10.96
CA ALA A 159 2.80 20.09 -9.68
C ALA A 159 3.89 21.15 -9.82
N ASP A 160 3.79 22.21 -9.02
CA ASP A 160 4.84 23.21 -8.90
C ASP A 160 6.15 22.57 -8.38
N GLU A 161 7.29 23.06 -8.86
CA GLU A 161 8.60 22.57 -8.45
C GLU A 161 8.80 22.67 -6.94
N SER A 162 8.29 23.72 -6.30
CA SER A 162 8.34 23.89 -4.85
C SER A 162 7.66 22.77 -4.10
N VAL A 163 6.52 22.26 -4.57
CA VAL A 163 5.79 21.14 -3.99
C VAL A 163 6.59 19.85 -4.13
N LEU A 164 7.19 19.61 -5.29
CA LEU A 164 8.02 18.43 -5.51
C LEU A 164 9.26 18.41 -4.62
N VAL A 165 9.89 19.58 -4.42
CA VAL A 165 11.03 19.75 -3.50
C VAL A 165 10.61 19.49 -2.04
N GLU A 166 9.45 19.99 -1.61
CA GLU A 166 8.91 19.72 -0.28
C GLU A 166 8.66 18.23 -0.09
N VAL A 167 7.98 17.57 -1.02
CA VAL A 167 7.73 16.12 -0.99
C VAL A 167 9.05 15.36 -0.90
N GLN A 168 10.03 15.70 -1.71
CA GLN A 168 11.33 15.04 -1.69
C GLN A 168 12.05 15.25 -0.35
N ARG A 169 12.01 16.44 0.23
CA ARG A 169 12.59 16.72 1.55
C ARG A 169 11.95 15.87 2.64
N ASP A 170 10.62 15.76 2.63
CA ASP A 170 9.88 14.97 3.61
C ASP A 170 10.22 13.48 3.48
N VAL A 171 10.31 12.97 2.25
CA VAL A 171 10.75 11.60 1.95
C VAL A 171 12.17 11.36 2.47
N GLN A 172 13.11 12.27 2.21
CA GLN A 172 14.49 12.12 2.67
C GLN A 172 14.59 12.15 4.20
N SER A 173 13.77 12.96 4.86
CA SER A 173 13.67 13.00 6.31
C SER A 173 13.19 11.67 6.89
N GLU A 174 12.14 11.08 6.30
CA GLU A 174 11.60 9.78 6.73
C GLU A 174 12.57 8.63 6.45
N LEU A 175 13.34 8.69 5.37
CA LEU A 175 14.36 7.69 5.02
C LEU A 175 15.60 7.75 5.89
N GLY A 176 15.87 8.89 6.53
CA GLY A 176 17.09 9.12 7.31
C GLY A 176 17.47 8.00 8.27
N PRO A 177 16.54 7.55 9.15
CA PRO A 177 16.81 6.49 10.13
C PRO A 177 17.14 5.12 9.51
N PHE A 178 16.71 4.87 8.26
CA PHE A 178 16.83 3.56 7.60
C PHE A 178 18.07 3.42 6.73
N ARG A 179 18.75 4.54 6.40
CA ARG A 179 19.91 4.56 5.51
C ARG A 179 21.08 3.68 5.99
N ALA A 180 21.22 3.52 7.30
CA ALA A 180 22.30 2.72 7.88
C ALA A 180 21.98 1.21 7.93
N THR A 181 20.70 0.82 7.75
CA THR A 181 20.22 -0.55 7.98
C THR A 181 19.68 -1.24 6.73
N MET A 182 19.39 -0.50 5.67
CA MET A 182 18.82 -1.00 4.43
C MET A 182 19.84 -0.96 3.29
N THR A 183 19.67 -1.89 2.33
CA THR A 183 20.44 -1.86 1.08
C THR A 183 20.02 -0.68 0.20
N THR A 184 20.87 -0.30 -0.74
CA THR A 184 20.56 0.77 -1.71
C THR A 184 19.28 0.48 -2.50
N GLU A 185 19.06 -0.78 -2.87
CA GLU A 185 17.86 -1.22 -3.60
C GLU A 185 16.60 -1.08 -2.76
N GLN A 186 16.66 -1.52 -1.49
CA GLN A 186 15.55 -1.38 -0.55
C GLN A 186 15.22 0.10 -0.28
N LEU A 187 16.23 0.95 -0.12
CA LEU A 187 16.05 2.39 0.05
C LEU A 187 15.42 3.03 -1.20
N ALA A 188 15.83 2.63 -2.40
CA ALA A 188 15.25 3.15 -3.64
C ALA A 188 13.78 2.77 -3.79
N MET A 189 13.42 1.52 -3.46
CA MET A 189 12.03 1.07 -3.47
C MET A 189 11.18 1.85 -2.45
N LEU A 190 11.69 2.00 -1.23
CA LEU A 190 11.01 2.74 -0.17
C LEU A 190 10.86 4.22 -0.52
N GLU A 191 11.88 4.85 -1.08
CA GLU A 191 11.85 6.23 -1.56
C GLU A 191 10.75 6.43 -2.62
N GLN A 192 10.66 5.50 -3.57
CA GLN A 192 9.63 5.54 -4.61
C GLN A 192 8.23 5.45 -4.01
N GLN A 193 7.99 4.53 -3.08
CA GLN A 193 6.70 4.34 -2.43
C GLN A 193 6.31 5.56 -1.58
N LEU A 194 7.24 6.06 -0.76
CA LEU A 194 7.01 7.26 0.05
C LEU A 194 6.72 8.49 -0.83
N SER A 195 7.46 8.66 -1.92
CA SER A 195 7.24 9.78 -2.84
C SER A 195 5.84 9.74 -3.47
N ARG A 196 5.38 8.54 -3.87
CA ARG A 196 4.02 8.34 -4.40
C ARG A 196 2.97 8.69 -3.35
N ARG A 197 3.10 8.12 -2.16
CA ARG A 197 2.18 8.34 -1.05
C ARG A 197 2.10 9.82 -0.66
N LYS A 198 3.25 10.48 -0.45
CA LYS A 198 3.30 11.92 -0.10
C LYS A 198 2.67 12.80 -1.17
N LEU A 199 2.87 12.46 -2.45
CA LEU A 199 2.27 13.21 -3.54
C LEU A 199 0.74 13.06 -3.56
N LEU A 200 0.21 11.86 -3.36
CA LEU A 200 -1.23 11.64 -3.24
C LEU A 200 -1.82 12.35 -2.01
N GLU A 201 -1.15 12.26 -0.85
CA GLU A 201 -1.55 12.96 0.38
C GLU A 201 -1.60 14.48 0.17
N ARG A 202 -0.61 15.05 -0.53
CA ARG A 202 -0.53 16.50 -0.80
C ARG A 202 -1.73 17.01 -1.59
N TYR A 203 -2.25 16.20 -2.50
CA TYR A 203 -3.41 16.53 -3.33
C TYR A 203 -4.73 15.93 -2.82
N ASN A 204 -4.71 15.34 -1.62
CA ASN A 204 -5.88 14.72 -0.99
C ASN A 204 -6.55 13.66 -1.89
N VAL A 205 -5.76 12.93 -2.67
CA VAL A 205 -6.24 11.79 -3.47
C VAL A 205 -5.91 10.49 -2.73
N PRO A 206 -6.89 9.63 -2.47
CA PRO A 206 -6.62 8.32 -1.90
C PRO A 206 -5.95 7.40 -2.93
N ARG A 207 -5.36 6.31 -2.45
CA ARG A 207 -4.86 5.23 -3.29
C ARG A 207 -5.97 4.65 -4.15
N LEU A 208 -5.67 4.35 -5.42
CA LEU A 208 -6.61 3.72 -6.33
C LEU A 208 -6.56 2.20 -6.14
N SER A 209 -7.28 1.70 -5.15
CA SER A 209 -7.30 0.27 -4.82
C SER A 209 -8.62 -0.11 -4.16
N LEU A 210 -9.19 -1.24 -4.55
CA LEU A 210 -10.40 -1.82 -3.94
C LEU A 210 -10.15 -2.40 -2.54
N PHE A 211 -8.89 -2.60 -2.15
CA PHE A 211 -8.55 -3.05 -0.80
C PHE A 211 -8.99 -2.07 0.29
N TYR A 212 -9.14 -0.79 -0.04
CA TYR A 212 -9.64 0.23 0.89
C TYR A 212 -11.16 0.21 1.07
N LEU A 213 -11.86 -0.56 0.26
CA LEU A 213 -13.29 -0.78 0.38
C LEU A 213 -13.61 -1.96 1.32
N MET A 214 -12.65 -2.85 1.54
CA MET A 214 -12.74 -4.01 2.42
C MET A 214 -12.44 -3.60 3.85
#